data_3dc7af6cb0861147202157b13f9d73f1
#
_entry.id   3dc7af6cb0861147202157b13f9d73f1
#
_cell.length_a   1.000
_cell.length_b   1.000
_cell.length_c   1.000
_cell.angle_alpha   90.00
_cell.angle_beta   90.00
_cell.angle_gamma   90.00
#
_symmetry.space_group_name_H-M   'P 1'
#
loop_
_entity.id
_entity.type
_entity.pdbx_description
1 polymer ?
#
loop_
_entity_poly.entity_id
_entity_poly.type
_entity_poly.pdbx_seq_one_letter_code
_entity_poly.pdbx_strand_id
1 'polypeptide(L)'
;SSPRVRWVEMRGVIEKGRTDQPIRGYGTLLDITDRKATEHAMERLAFYDSLTGLPNRTNGMMLAQQMLDQARQAGVAVAVLFVDFDRFKEINDTHGHIVGDNVLSELAARFRSACAKNDVFARVGGDEFMCAYKLAPGEDPLERAKQLQHALGLPVVFDSLKFEVGASIGVALFPEHGDSVEDLLKHADIAMYDIKGRGGGSLLFNEALGLKLERRISLGAKLAHALAHSQLQLHYQPKVHLATGTLCGVEALSRWCDEEGQWISPAEFIPVAEERGLINELGDWTLTQAARDIRYWQEAGAAVVPRV
;
A
#
# COMPACT_ATOMS: atom_id res chain seq x y z
N SER A 1 28.42 9.63 33.64
CA SER A 1 27.49 10.72 33.34
C SER A 1 28.03 11.50 32.16
N SER A 2 27.38 11.38 31.03
CA SER A 2 27.71 12.20 29.83
C SER A 2 27.58 13.68 30.16
N PRO A 3 28.47 14.55 29.65
CA PRO A 3 28.37 15.99 29.89
C PRO A 3 27.04 16.51 29.32
N ARG A 4 26.22 17.15 30.15
CA ARG A 4 24.99 17.81 29.69
C ARG A 4 25.38 19.02 28.85
N VAL A 5 25.13 18.98 27.57
CA VAL A 5 25.30 20.13 26.67
C VAL A 5 24.26 21.18 27.04
N ARG A 6 24.69 22.44 27.20
CA ARG A 6 23.81 23.61 27.40
C ARG A 6 23.95 24.56 26.22
N TRP A 7 22.83 25.06 25.78
CA TRP A 7 22.76 26.07 24.74
C TRP A 7 22.63 27.45 25.39
N VAL A 8 23.55 28.36 25.02
CA VAL A 8 23.57 29.72 25.60
C VAL A 8 23.50 30.73 24.45
N GLU A 9 22.56 31.65 24.53
CA GLU A 9 22.54 32.85 23.69
C GLU A 9 23.31 33.97 24.40
N MET A 10 24.32 34.52 23.75
CA MET A 10 25.10 35.63 24.27
C MET A 10 24.85 36.89 23.42
N ARG A 11 24.41 37.96 24.06
CA ARG A 11 24.28 39.27 23.46
C ARG A 11 25.17 40.26 24.23
N GLY A 12 26.07 40.94 23.53
CA GLY A 12 27.01 41.84 24.13
C GLY A 12 27.52 42.94 23.22
N VAL A 13 28.09 43.91 23.83
CA VAL A 13 28.77 45.05 23.18
C VAL A 13 30.23 45.01 23.59
N ILE A 14 31.09 45.25 22.64
CA ILE A 14 32.54 45.35 22.84
C ILE A 14 32.93 46.82 22.65
N GLU A 15 33.40 47.44 23.71
CA GLU A 15 34.01 48.73 23.66
C GLU A 15 35.44 48.60 23.11
N LYS A 16 35.75 49.40 22.14
CA LYS A 16 37.09 49.48 21.52
C LYS A 16 37.81 50.75 21.93
N GLY A 17 39.09 50.65 22.14
CA GLY A 17 39.97 51.75 22.44
C GLY A 17 40.36 52.56 21.19
N ARG A 18 41.18 53.60 21.40
CA ARG A 18 41.65 54.49 20.31
C ARG A 18 42.44 53.77 19.20
N THR A 19 42.96 52.58 19.49
CA THR A 19 43.70 51.71 18.55
C THR A 19 42.86 50.54 18.01
N ASP A 20 41.52 50.63 18.08
CA ASP A 20 40.55 49.59 17.65
C ASP A 20 40.69 48.24 18.39
N GLN A 21 41.47 48.21 19.45
CA GLN A 21 41.60 47.02 20.30
C GLN A 21 40.45 46.95 21.31
N PRO A 22 39.90 45.75 21.59
CA PRO A 22 38.82 45.56 22.57
C PRO A 22 39.37 45.88 23.96
N ILE A 23 38.72 46.82 24.64
CA ILE A 23 39.06 47.21 26.03
C ILE A 23 38.09 46.56 27.04
N ARG A 24 36.81 46.51 26.71
CA ARG A 24 35.80 46.01 27.61
C ARG A 24 34.67 45.37 26.83
N GLY A 25 34.16 44.21 27.30
CA GLY A 25 32.93 43.60 26.84
C GLY A 25 31.93 43.50 27.97
N TYR A 26 30.69 43.86 27.70
CA TYR A 26 29.56 43.61 28.62
C TYR A 26 28.36 43.08 27.85
N GLY A 27 27.62 42.18 28.48
CA GLY A 27 26.50 41.53 27.82
C GLY A 27 25.68 40.66 28.78
N THR A 28 24.69 40.02 28.18
CA THR A 28 23.81 39.05 28.85
C THR A 28 24.06 37.66 28.29
N LEU A 29 24.04 36.70 29.17
CA LEU A 29 24.02 35.27 28.85
C LEU A 29 22.64 34.71 29.23
N LEU A 30 21.95 34.11 28.26
CA LEU A 30 20.66 33.51 28.49
C LEU A 30 20.78 31.98 28.19
N ASP A 31 20.44 31.16 29.14
CA ASP A 31 20.31 29.73 28.93
C ASP A 31 19.04 29.46 28.07
N ILE A 32 19.25 28.93 26.86
CA ILE A 32 18.20 28.62 25.90
C ILE A 32 18.05 27.12 25.69
N THR A 33 18.56 26.31 26.60
CA THR A 33 18.58 24.84 26.48
C THR A 33 17.18 24.27 26.35
N ASP A 34 16.24 24.70 27.19
CA ASP A 34 14.84 24.22 27.15
C ASP A 34 14.14 24.67 25.85
N ARG A 35 14.39 25.91 25.41
CA ARG A 35 13.86 26.38 24.13
C ARG A 35 14.36 25.53 22.96
N LYS A 36 15.67 25.26 22.90
CA LYS A 36 16.28 24.42 21.87
C LYS A 36 15.79 22.97 21.95
N ALA A 37 15.62 22.42 23.13
CA ALA A 37 15.06 21.08 23.31
C ALA A 37 13.62 21.00 22.75
N THR A 38 12.81 22.03 23.02
CA THR A 38 11.43 22.11 22.51
C THR A 38 11.40 22.28 20.98
N GLU A 39 12.22 23.17 20.43
CA GLU A 39 12.37 23.34 18.98
C GLU A 39 12.74 22.02 18.28
N HIS A 40 13.77 21.31 18.79
CA HIS A 40 14.19 20.01 18.26
C HIS A 40 13.12 18.93 18.41
N ALA A 41 12.36 18.93 19.53
CA ALA A 41 11.26 17.99 19.72
C ALA A 41 10.12 18.25 18.73
N MET A 42 9.75 19.53 18.52
CA MET A 42 8.76 19.91 17.51
C MET A 42 9.21 19.55 16.09
N GLU A 43 10.47 19.80 15.75
CA GLU A 43 11.06 19.45 14.45
C GLU A 43 11.02 17.94 14.22
N ARG A 44 11.36 17.15 15.24
CA ARG A 44 11.26 15.69 15.14
C ARG A 44 9.82 15.23 14.94
N LEU A 45 8.85 15.77 15.66
CA LEU A 45 7.44 15.43 15.49
C LEU A 45 6.90 15.86 14.11
N ALA A 46 7.39 16.99 13.58
CA ALA A 46 6.97 17.48 12.27
C ALA A 46 7.49 16.62 11.09
N PHE A 47 8.68 16.02 11.23
CA PHE A 47 9.38 15.38 10.12
C PHE A 47 9.68 13.89 10.29
N TYR A 48 9.48 13.32 11.48
CA TYR A 48 9.79 11.92 11.75
C TYR A 48 8.62 11.19 12.39
N ASP A 49 8.47 9.92 12.04
CA ASP A 49 7.53 9.01 12.67
C ASP A 49 7.98 8.65 14.09
N SER A 50 7.11 8.78 15.07
CA SER A 50 7.46 8.60 16.48
C SER A 50 7.73 7.14 16.87
N LEU A 51 7.15 6.17 16.16
CA LEU A 51 7.32 4.75 16.43
C LEU A 51 8.62 4.22 15.84
N THR A 52 8.85 4.49 14.57
CA THR A 52 9.97 3.90 13.82
C THR A 52 11.22 4.79 13.80
N GLY A 53 11.08 6.07 14.10
CA GLY A 53 12.15 7.07 14.00
C GLY A 53 12.56 7.40 12.56
N LEU A 54 11.83 6.89 11.57
CA LEU A 54 12.04 7.19 10.16
C LEU A 54 11.46 8.54 9.78
N PRO A 55 11.85 9.15 8.66
CA PRO A 55 11.10 10.22 8.05
C PRO A 55 9.61 9.86 7.96
N ASN A 56 8.73 10.79 8.36
CA ASN A 56 7.29 10.63 8.14
C ASN A 56 6.93 10.92 6.68
N ARG A 57 5.65 10.78 6.32
CA ARG A 57 5.16 11.03 4.95
C ARG A 57 5.63 12.37 4.40
N THR A 58 5.46 13.46 5.17
CA THR A 58 5.81 14.82 4.73
C THR A 58 7.30 14.95 4.40
N ASN A 59 8.15 14.47 5.28
CA ASN A 59 9.60 14.52 5.09
C ASN A 59 10.06 13.59 3.96
N GLY A 60 9.48 12.39 3.89
CA GLY A 60 9.76 11.43 2.82
C GLY A 60 9.47 12.00 1.43
N MET A 61 8.31 12.62 1.25
CA MET A 61 7.93 13.25 -0.01
C MET A 61 8.85 14.42 -0.37
N MET A 62 9.19 15.26 0.61
CA MET A 62 10.12 16.38 0.39
C MET A 62 11.52 15.88 -0.04
N LEU A 63 12.05 14.87 0.63
CA LEU A 63 13.35 14.29 0.28
C LEU A 63 13.33 13.59 -1.08
N ALA A 64 12.26 12.86 -1.39
CA ALA A 64 12.08 12.23 -2.70
C ALA A 64 11.98 13.29 -3.81
N GLN A 65 11.26 14.39 -3.60
CA GLN A 65 11.18 15.49 -4.57
C GLN A 65 12.55 16.11 -4.84
N GLN A 66 13.34 16.34 -3.80
CA GLN A 66 14.73 16.81 -3.98
C GLN A 66 15.57 15.81 -4.78
N MET A 67 15.37 14.51 -4.58
CA MET A 67 16.03 13.47 -5.37
C MET A 67 15.62 13.50 -6.83
N LEU A 68 14.32 13.67 -7.13
CA LEU A 68 13.82 13.79 -8.51
C LEU A 68 14.38 15.03 -9.21
N ASP A 69 14.44 16.18 -8.52
CA ASP A 69 14.97 17.41 -9.09
C ASP A 69 16.47 17.28 -9.46
N GLN A 70 17.24 16.62 -8.61
CA GLN A 70 18.64 16.29 -8.89
C GLN A 70 18.77 15.28 -10.04
N ALA A 71 17.91 14.26 -10.08
CA ALA A 71 17.92 13.24 -11.10
C ALA A 71 17.55 13.80 -12.47
N ARG A 72 16.58 14.73 -12.53
CA ARG A 72 16.19 15.46 -13.74
C ARG A 72 17.35 16.25 -14.33
N GLN A 73 18.13 16.94 -13.49
CA GLN A 73 19.32 17.68 -13.93
C GLN A 73 20.44 16.77 -14.42
N ALA A 74 20.57 15.58 -13.82
CA ALA A 74 21.63 14.61 -14.14
C ALA A 74 21.25 13.65 -15.27
N GLY A 75 19.98 13.63 -15.72
CA GLY A 75 19.48 12.66 -16.70
C GLY A 75 19.47 11.21 -16.18
N VAL A 76 19.24 11.02 -14.87
CA VAL A 76 19.27 9.73 -14.19
C VAL A 76 17.84 9.31 -13.80
N ALA A 77 17.51 8.05 -13.97
CA ALA A 77 16.22 7.51 -13.53
C ALA A 77 16.19 7.32 -12.01
N VAL A 78 14.99 7.42 -11.44
CA VAL A 78 14.73 7.16 -10.01
C VAL A 78 13.62 6.12 -9.92
N ALA A 79 13.82 5.11 -9.09
CA ALA A 79 12.76 4.19 -8.68
C ALA A 79 12.10 4.70 -7.41
N VAL A 80 10.77 4.76 -7.42
CA VAL A 80 9.93 5.05 -6.25
C VAL A 80 9.14 3.79 -5.92
N LEU A 81 9.26 3.33 -4.69
CA LEU A 81 8.61 2.14 -4.19
C LEU A 81 7.55 2.50 -3.18
N PHE A 82 6.41 1.82 -3.26
CA PHE A 82 5.40 1.78 -2.22
C PHE A 82 5.35 0.37 -1.66
N VAL A 83 5.41 0.25 -0.33
CA VAL A 83 5.56 -1.02 0.38
C VAL A 83 4.49 -1.13 1.44
N ASP A 84 3.82 -2.28 1.49
CA ASP A 84 2.81 -2.62 2.48
C ASP A 84 3.12 -4.00 3.06
N PHE A 85 2.97 -4.17 4.37
CA PHE A 85 3.20 -5.45 5.02
C PHE A 85 1.95 -6.34 4.97
N ASP A 86 2.11 -7.53 4.40
CA ASP A 86 1.02 -8.47 4.20
C ASP A 86 0.47 -8.96 5.55
N ARG A 87 -0.87 -8.87 5.72
CA ARG A 87 -1.61 -9.33 6.90
C ARG A 87 -1.14 -8.73 8.23
N PHE A 88 -0.51 -7.55 8.22
CA PHE A 88 -0.07 -6.91 9.45
C PHE A 88 -1.22 -6.64 10.43
N LYS A 89 -2.41 -6.35 9.91
CA LYS A 89 -3.62 -6.18 10.72
C LYS A 89 -3.95 -7.43 11.55
N GLU A 90 -3.74 -8.64 11.02
CA GLU A 90 -3.99 -9.90 11.74
C GLU A 90 -3.09 -10.03 12.98
N ILE A 91 -1.86 -9.51 12.91
CA ILE A 91 -0.94 -9.47 14.06
C ILE A 91 -1.50 -8.56 15.14
N ASN A 92 -1.97 -7.35 14.77
CA ASN A 92 -2.59 -6.43 15.71
C ASN A 92 -3.85 -6.99 16.34
N ASP A 93 -4.73 -7.58 15.53
CA ASP A 93 -6.01 -8.13 15.98
C ASP A 93 -5.82 -9.35 16.91
N THR A 94 -4.76 -10.15 16.69
CA THR A 94 -4.48 -11.37 17.45
C THR A 94 -3.63 -11.13 18.70
N HIS A 95 -2.60 -10.28 18.59
CA HIS A 95 -1.58 -10.11 19.64
C HIS A 95 -1.58 -8.72 20.28
N GLY A 96 -2.42 -7.82 19.79
CA GLY A 96 -2.53 -6.44 20.28
C GLY A 96 -1.52 -5.48 19.67
N HIS A 97 -1.84 -4.19 19.72
CA HIS A 97 -1.05 -3.12 19.09
C HIS A 97 0.39 -3.02 19.62
N ILE A 98 0.64 -3.35 20.91
CA ILE A 98 2.00 -3.30 21.47
C ILE A 98 2.93 -4.29 20.77
N VAL A 99 2.46 -5.49 20.47
CA VAL A 99 3.23 -6.50 19.73
C VAL A 99 3.41 -6.04 18.29
N GLY A 100 2.35 -5.55 17.65
CA GLY A 100 2.41 -5.01 16.30
C GLY A 100 3.41 -3.86 16.16
N ASP A 101 3.42 -2.92 17.11
CA ASP A 101 4.37 -1.80 17.13
C ASP A 101 5.83 -2.27 17.21
N ASN A 102 6.12 -3.30 18.02
CA ASN A 102 7.47 -3.88 18.08
C ASN A 102 7.86 -4.59 16.78
N VAL A 103 6.95 -5.39 16.20
CA VAL A 103 7.16 -6.04 14.91
C VAL A 103 7.42 -4.99 13.82
N LEU A 104 6.60 -3.93 13.78
CA LEU A 104 6.74 -2.86 12.80
C LEU A 104 8.05 -2.09 12.94
N SER A 105 8.48 -1.83 14.17
CA SER A 105 9.77 -1.16 14.46
C SER A 105 10.94 -2.00 13.98
N GLU A 106 10.91 -3.32 14.19
CA GLU A 106 11.93 -4.25 13.70
C GLU A 106 11.96 -4.31 12.17
N LEU A 107 10.77 -4.41 11.51
CA LEU A 107 10.67 -4.39 10.05
C LEU A 107 11.20 -3.07 9.48
N ALA A 108 10.88 -1.95 10.09
CA ALA A 108 11.41 -0.64 9.71
C ALA A 108 12.94 -0.54 9.83
N ALA A 109 13.51 -1.12 10.89
CA ALA A 109 14.96 -1.20 11.08
C ALA A 109 15.64 -2.06 10.01
N ARG A 110 15.06 -3.21 9.66
CA ARG A 110 15.55 -4.08 8.56
C ARG A 110 15.49 -3.38 7.22
N PHE A 111 14.37 -2.74 6.92
CA PHE A 111 14.20 -1.99 5.69
C PHE A 111 15.26 -0.90 5.58
N ARG A 112 15.45 -0.11 6.64
CA ARG A 112 16.51 0.90 6.69
C ARG A 112 17.90 0.32 6.46
N SER A 113 18.18 -0.86 7.00
CA SER A 113 19.49 -1.54 6.85
C SER A 113 19.72 -2.07 5.44
N ALA A 114 18.64 -2.38 4.71
CA ALA A 114 18.69 -2.86 3.32
C ALA A 114 18.80 -1.70 2.31
N CYS A 115 18.50 -0.46 2.72
CA CYS A 115 18.63 0.73 1.89
C CYS A 115 20.03 1.34 1.95
N ALA A 116 20.50 1.93 0.83
CA ALA A 116 21.76 2.67 0.80
C ALA A 116 21.65 4.00 1.54
N LYS A 117 22.79 4.58 1.92
CA LYS A 117 22.84 5.84 2.69
C LYS A 117 22.15 7.02 2.01
N ASN A 118 22.12 7.04 0.68
CA ASN A 118 21.55 8.12 -0.11
C ASN A 118 20.11 7.85 -0.56
N ASP A 119 19.53 6.72 -0.18
CA ASP A 119 18.15 6.41 -0.48
C ASP A 119 17.24 7.17 0.46
N VAL A 120 16.10 7.60 -0.07
CA VAL A 120 15.02 8.14 0.73
C VAL A 120 14.19 6.98 1.23
N PHE A 121 13.89 7.02 2.53
CA PHE A 121 13.09 6.00 3.16
C PHE A 121 12.19 6.63 4.21
N ALA A 122 10.87 6.37 4.15
CA ALA A 122 9.90 6.99 5.03
C ALA A 122 8.72 6.06 5.33
N ARG A 123 8.10 6.26 6.50
CA ARG A 123 6.80 5.67 6.83
C ARG A 123 5.69 6.60 6.37
N VAL A 124 4.80 6.08 5.55
CA VAL A 124 3.67 6.85 4.98
C VAL A 124 2.48 6.85 5.93
N GLY A 125 2.21 5.72 6.59
CA GLY A 125 1.15 5.55 7.59
C GLY A 125 0.91 4.07 7.88
N GLY A 126 0.37 3.73 9.05
CA GLY A 126 0.07 2.33 9.37
C GLY A 126 1.26 1.39 9.15
N ASP A 127 1.08 0.42 8.28
CA ASP A 127 2.05 -0.56 7.78
C ASP A 127 2.62 -0.22 6.39
N GLU A 128 2.39 1.01 5.92
CA GLU A 128 2.82 1.50 4.61
C GLU A 128 4.13 2.30 4.69
N PHE A 129 5.03 2.01 3.77
CA PHE A 129 6.33 2.67 3.65
C PHE A 129 6.60 3.09 2.21
N MET A 130 7.45 4.09 2.04
CA MET A 130 7.98 4.49 0.74
C MET A 130 9.50 4.41 0.74
N CYS A 131 10.06 4.11 -0.42
CA CYS A 131 11.49 4.21 -0.70
C CYS A 131 11.69 4.89 -2.04
N ALA A 132 12.74 5.73 -2.16
CA ALA A 132 13.16 6.26 -3.45
C ALA A 132 14.68 6.18 -3.59
N TYR A 133 15.16 5.77 -4.75
CA TYR A 133 16.59 5.66 -5.02
C TYR A 133 16.91 5.91 -6.50
N LYS A 134 18.11 6.42 -6.78
CA LYS A 134 18.62 6.60 -8.14
C LYS A 134 19.04 5.25 -8.71
N LEU A 135 18.60 4.96 -9.93
CA LEU A 135 18.98 3.74 -10.64
C LEU A 135 20.37 3.91 -11.28
N ALA A 136 21.21 2.89 -11.12
CA ALA A 136 22.43 2.79 -11.90
C ALA A 136 22.12 2.42 -13.37
N PRO A 137 22.98 2.79 -14.34
CA PRO A 137 22.78 2.40 -15.73
C PRO A 137 22.67 0.88 -15.87
N GLY A 138 21.54 0.39 -16.41
CA GLY A 138 21.26 -1.03 -16.62
C GLY A 138 20.80 -1.80 -15.36
N GLU A 139 20.57 -1.13 -14.25
CA GLU A 139 20.00 -1.75 -13.06
C GLU A 139 18.51 -2.07 -13.26
N ASP A 140 18.10 -3.30 -12.95
CA ASP A 140 16.69 -3.68 -12.91
C ASP A 140 16.05 -3.17 -11.61
N PRO A 141 15.05 -2.26 -11.68
CA PRO A 141 14.39 -1.76 -10.48
C PRO A 141 13.70 -2.85 -9.66
N LEU A 142 13.28 -3.95 -10.28
CA LEU A 142 12.65 -5.07 -9.58
C LEU A 142 13.65 -5.91 -8.78
N GLU A 143 14.92 -6.00 -9.18
CA GLU A 143 15.92 -6.75 -8.41
C GLU A 143 16.10 -6.18 -7.00
N ARG A 144 16.17 -4.86 -6.87
CA ARG A 144 16.29 -4.21 -5.57
C ARG A 144 15.01 -4.34 -4.74
N ALA A 145 13.85 -4.24 -5.37
CA ALA A 145 12.58 -4.49 -4.70
C ALA A 145 12.48 -5.93 -4.17
N LYS A 146 12.93 -6.93 -4.93
CA LYS A 146 13.00 -8.34 -4.50
C LYS A 146 13.98 -8.55 -3.34
N GLN A 147 15.13 -7.88 -3.36
CA GLN A 147 16.09 -7.93 -2.24
C GLN A 147 15.49 -7.35 -0.96
N LEU A 148 14.79 -6.23 -1.06
CA LEU A 148 14.04 -5.63 0.05
C LEU A 148 12.96 -6.59 0.56
N GLN A 149 12.15 -7.16 -0.33
CA GLN A 149 11.12 -8.13 0.02
C GLN A 149 11.70 -9.34 0.74
N HIS A 150 12.83 -9.89 0.27
CA HIS A 150 13.50 -11.00 0.93
C HIS A 150 13.97 -10.64 2.34
N ALA A 151 14.58 -9.46 2.52
CA ALA A 151 15.05 -8.99 3.82
C ALA A 151 13.88 -8.79 4.82
N LEU A 152 12.74 -8.30 4.34
CA LEU A 152 11.54 -8.09 5.13
C LEU A 152 10.84 -9.41 5.48
N GLY A 153 10.86 -10.41 4.59
CA GLY A 153 10.24 -11.73 4.79
C GLY A 153 10.96 -12.61 5.81
N LEU A 154 12.13 -12.20 6.33
CA LEU A 154 12.80 -12.93 7.40
C LEU A 154 11.97 -12.84 8.69
N PRO A 155 11.85 -13.95 9.45
CA PRO A 155 11.02 -13.96 10.65
C PRO A 155 11.44 -12.92 11.69
N VAL A 156 10.46 -12.22 12.26
CA VAL A 156 10.64 -11.32 13.42
C VAL A 156 10.37 -12.11 14.68
N VAL A 157 11.28 -12.07 15.63
CA VAL A 157 11.15 -12.74 16.94
C VAL A 157 10.91 -11.68 18.01
N PHE A 158 9.80 -11.81 18.73
CA PHE A 158 9.46 -10.95 19.86
C PHE A 158 8.83 -11.81 20.98
N ASP A 159 9.34 -11.72 22.20
CA ASP A 159 8.87 -12.47 23.39
C ASP A 159 8.61 -13.97 23.12
N SER A 160 9.53 -14.67 22.46
CA SER A 160 9.42 -16.08 22.07
C SER A 160 8.41 -16.39 20.96
N LEU A 161 7.67 -15.42 20.47
CA LEU A 161 6.82 -15.53 19.30
C LEU A 161 7.62 -15.25 18.03
N LYS A 162 7.27 -15.99 16.97
CA LYS A 162 7.89 -15.83 15.66
C LYS A 162 6.82 -15.37 14.67
N PHE A 163 7.06 -14.23 14.04
CA PHE A 163 6.17 -13.63 13.05
C PHE A 163 6.81 -13.73 11.66
N GLU A 164 6.08 -14.29 10.73
CA GLU A 164 6.45 -14.32 9.30
C GLU A 164 5.57 -13.29 8.58
N VAL A 165 6.16 -12.15 8.23
CA VAL A 165 5.44 -11.04 7.60
C VAL A 165 5.95 -10.90 6.17
N GLY A 166 5.04 -11.06 5.21
CA GLY A 166 5.32 -10.76 3.81
C GLY A 166 5.32 -9.26 3.55
N ALA A 167 5.79 -8.88 2.38
CA ALA A 167 5.68 -7.50 1.91
C ALA A 167 5.25 -7.48 0.44
N SER A 168 4.29 -6.64 0.13
CA SER A 168 3.87 -6.30 -1.23
C SER A 168 4.53 -4.99 -1.63
N ILE A 169 5.24 -4.97 -2.75
CA ILE A 169 6.03 -3.83 -3.21
C ILE A 169 5.62 -3.45 -4.62
N GLY A 170 5.08 -2.24 -4.78
CA GLY A 170 4.91 -1.62 -6.08
C GLY A 170 6.06 -0.68 -6.41
N VAL A 171 6.41 -0.61 -7.67
CA VAL A 171 7.54 0.18 -8.19
C VAL A 171 7.07 1.09 -9.31
N ALA A 172 7.43 2.36 -9.26
CA ALA A 172 7.26 3.31 -10.37
C ALA A 172 8.58 4.00 -10.69
N LEU A 173 8.79 4.37 -11.95
CA LEU A 173 10.03 4.95 -12.45
C LEU A 173 9.84 6.40 -12.88
N PHE A 174 10.71 7.28 -12.41
CA PHE A 174 10.89 8.60 -12.97
C PHE A 174 11.92 8.55 -14.12
N PRO A 175 11.68 9.20 -15.25
CA PRO A 175 10.50 9.97 -15.62
C PRO A 175 9.40 9.15 -16.33
N GLU A 176 9.57 7.86 -16.53
CA GLU A 176 8.71 7.01 -17.36
C GLU A 176 7.25 6.95 -16.88
N HIS A 177 7.06 6.88 -15.57
CA HIS A 177 5.75 6.70 -14.95
C HIS A 177 5.23 7.96 -14.24
N GLY A 178 5.89 9.10 -14.37
CA GLY A 178 5.42 10.37 -13.80
C GLY A 178 6.55 11.37 -13.56
N ASP A 179 6.16 12.64 -13.39
CA ASP A 179 7.06 13.76 -13.22
C ASP A 179 7.11 14.31 -11.78
N SER A 180 6.18 13.89 -10.93
CA SER A 180 6.08 14.28 -9.52
C SER A 180 6.18 13.05 -8.59
N VAL A 181 6.57 13.28 -7.33
CA VAL A 181 6.59 12.22 -6.31
C VAL A 181 5.18 11.68 -6.07
N GLU A 182 4.18 12.54 -6.10
CA GLU A 182 2.79 12.19 -5.92
C GLU A 182 2.30 11.21 -6.99
N ASP A 183 2.59 11.48 -8.27
CA ASP A 183 2.22 10.60 -9.37
C ASP A 183 2.94 9.25 -9.28
N LEU A 184 4.24 9.28 -8.98
CA LEU A 184 5.05 8.06 -8.86
C LEU A 184 4.58 7.21 -7.68
N LEU A 185 4.27 7.80 -6.52
CA LEU A 185 3.71 7.06 -5.39
C LEU A 185 2.35 6.48 -5.70
N LYS A 186 1.46 7.24 -6.36
CA LYS A 186 0.16 6.74 -6.82
C LYS A 186 0.33 5.53 -7.75
N HIS A 187 1.25 5.59 -8.70
CA HIS A 187 1.50 4.50 -9.64
C HIS A 187 2.15 3.29 -8.96
N ALA A 188 3.07 3.52 -8.03
CA ALA A 188 3.63 2.46 -7.21
C ALA A 188 2.57 1.79 -6.32
N ASP A 189 1.67 2.55 -5.71
CA ASP A 189 0.54 2.03 -4.93
C ASP A 189 -0.39 1.15 -5.78
N ILE A 190 -0.72 1.57 -7.01
CA ILE A 190 -1.51 0.76 -7.95
C ILE A 190 -0.84 -0.60 -8.22
N ALA A 191 0.47 -0.61 -8.45
CA ALA A 191 1.22 -1.84 -8.68
C ALA A 191 1.27 -2.72 -7.43
N MET A 192 1.50 -2.12 -6.25
CA MET A 192 1.48 -2.81 -4.96
C MET A 192 0.13 -3.45 -4.68
N TYR A 193 -0.96 -2.73 -4.91
CA TYR A 193 -2.31 -3.23 -4.70
C TYR A 193 -2.63 -4.46 -5.60
N ASP A 194 -2.24 -4.44 -6.88
CA ASP A 194 -2.45 -5.57 -7.80
C ASP A 194 -1.67 -6.82 -7.36
N ILE A 195 -0.41 -6.66 -6.90
CA ILE A 195 0.39 -7.82 -6.46
C ILE A 195 -0.04 -8.34 -5.09
N LYS A 196 -0.50 -7.48 -4.18
CA LYS A 196 -1.06 -7.86 -2.89
C LYS A 196 -2.26 -8.80 -3.05
N GLY A 197 -3.14 -8.52 -4.01
CA GLY A 197 -4.26 -9.40 -4.36
C GLY A 197 -3.87 -10.75 -4.96
N ARG A 198 -2.60 -10.96 -5.33
CA ARG A 198 -2.06 -12.22 -5.89
C ARG A 198 -1.19 -13.02 -4.91
N GLY A 199 -1.10 -12.60 -3.66
CA GLY A 199 -0.32 -13.29 -2.64
C GLY A 199 1.03 -12.64 -2.33
N GLY A 200 1.20 -11.38 -2.68
CA GLY A 200 2.40 -10.60 -2.40
C GLY A 200 3.47 -10.69 -3.48
N GLY A 201 4.52 -9.91 -3.33
CA GLY A 201 5.61 -9.86 -4.30
C GLY A 201 6.06 -8.44 -4.64
N SER A 202 6.76 -8.30 -5.75
CA SER A 202 7.18 -7.00 -6.29
C SER A 202 6.70 -6.83 -7.72
N LEU A 203 6.13 -5.67 -8.05
CA LEU A 203 5.56 -5.40 -9.36
C LEU A 203 5.92 -3.99 -9.83
N LEU A 204 6.38 -3.89 -11.08
CA LEU A 204 6.60 -2.62 -11.75
C LEU A 204 5.27 -2.13 -12.34
N PHE A 205 4.96 -0.85 -12.11
CA PHE A 205 3.80 -0.21 -12.71
C PHE A 205 3.87 -0.25 -14.24
N ASN A 206 2.73 -0.38 -14.87
CA ASN A 206 2.50 -0.10 -16.27
C ASN A 206 1.07 0.43 -16.46
N GLU A 207 0.81 1.09 -17.56
CA GLU A 207 -0.50 1.71 -17.81
C GLU A 207 -1.68 0.72 -17.78
N ALA A 208 -1.45 -0.54 -18.16
CA ALA A 208 -2.50 -1.56 -18.11
C ALA A 208 -3.01 -1.84 -16.68
N LEU A 209 -2.15 -1.68 -15.66
CA LEU A 209 -2.54 -1.78 -14.25
C LEU A 209 -3.46 -0.63 -13.84
N GLY A 210 -3.16 0.60 -14.28
CA GLY A 210 -4.01 1.76 -14.05
C GLY A 210 -5.41 1.57 -14.63
N LEU A 211 -5.47 1.20 -15.91
CA LEU A 211 -6.74 0.91 -16.60
C LEU A 211 -7.53 -0.23 -15.94
N LYS A 212 -6.84 -1.28 -15.50
CA LYS A 212 -7.46 -2.40 -14.76
C LYS A 212 -8.09 -1.94 -13.45
N LEU A 213 -7.41 -1.09 -12.69
CA LEU A 213 -7.94 -0.55 -11.43
C LEU A 213 -9.16 0.35 -11.68
N GLU A 214 -9.10 1.25 -12.66
CA GLU A 214 -10.22 2.10 -13.04
C GLU A 214 -11.44 1.26 -13.45
N ARG A 215 -11.24 0.23 -14.28
CA ARG A 215 -12.28 -0.72 -14.65
C ARG A 215 -12.88 -1.41 -13.43
N ARG A 216 -12.05 -1.86 -12.48
CA ARG A 216 -12.50 -2.54 -11.25
C ARG A 216 -13.33 -1.63 -10.34
N ILE A 217 -12.93 -0.36 -10.22
CA ILE A 217 -13.69 0.65 -9.47
C ILE A 217 -15.06 0.90 -10.14
N SER A 218 -15.07 1.07 -11.45
CA SER A 218 -16.29 1.26 -12.24
C SER A 218 -17.22 0.05 -12.12
N LEU A 219 -16.70 -1.17 -12.24
CA LEU A 219 -17.46 -2.41 -12.09
C LEU A 219 -18.13 -2.53 -10.72
N GLY A 220 -17.47 -2.08 -9.64
CA GLY A 220 -18.07 -2.13 -8.30
C GLY A 220 -19.35 -1.30 -8.17
N ALA A 221 -19.36 -0.10 -8.75
CA ALA A 221 -20.55 0.75 -8.77
C ALA A 221 -21.65 0.15 -9.68
N LYS A 222 -21.27 -0.32 -10.87
CA LYS A 222 -22.19 -0.96 -11.82
C LYS A 222 -22.79 -2.26 -11.25
N LEU A 223 -22.04 -3.07 -10.50
CA LEU A 223 -22.53 -4.33 -9.92
C LEU A 223 -23.60 -4.09 -8.85
N ALA A 224 -23.39 -3.12 -7.96
CA ALA A 224 -24.41 -2.75 -6.96
C ALA A 224 -25.72 -2.34 -7.64
N HIS A 225 -25.63 -1.56 -8.72
CA HIS A 225 -26.80 -1.18 -9.52
C HIS A 225 -27.44 -2.41 -10.22
N ALA A 226 -26.64 -3.30 -10.78
CA ALA A 226 -27.10 -4.50 -11.49
C ALA A 226 -27.87 -5.47 -10.58
N LEU A 227 -27.41 -5.64 -9.32
CA LEU A 227 -28.10 -6.42 -8.30
C LEU A 227 -29.49 -5.85 -7.99
N ALA A 228 -29.59 -4.52 -7.84
CA ALA A 228 -30.86 -3.85 -7.54
C ALA A 228 -31.86 -3.85 -8.72
N HIS A 229 -31.39 -3.93 -9.97
CA HIS A 229 -32.19 -3.75 -11.17
C HIS A 229 -32.32 -5.01 -12.06
N SER A 230 -32.03 -6.19 -11.50
CA SER A 230 -32.22 -7.49 -12.19
C SER A 230 -31.47 -7.60 -13.54
N GLN A 231 -30.27 -7.00 -13.63
CA GLN A 231 -29.40 -7.08 -14.81
C GLN A 231 -28.55 -8.37 -14.82
N LEU A 232 -28.63 -9.16 -13.74
CA LEU A 232 -28.01 -10.46 -13.63
C LEU A 232 -28.95 -11.54 -14.14
N GLN A 233 -28.39 -12.63 -14.63
CA GLN A 233 -29.14 -13.81 -15.04
C GLN A 233 -28.36 -15.08 -14.66
N LEU A 234 -29.06 -16.21 -14.55
CA LEU A 234 -28.45 -17.53 -14.33
C LEU A 234 -28.36 -18.30 -15.64
N HIS A 235 -27.17 -18.83 -15.91
CA HIS A 235 -26.99 -19.85 -16.89
C HIS A 235 -26.78 -21.19 -16.17
N TYR A 236 -27.36 -22.25 -16.72
CA TYR A 236 -27.34 -23.57 -16.10
C TYR A 236 -26.45 -24.51 -16.92
N GLN A 237 -25.37 -24.99 -16.30
CA GLN A 237 -24.49 -25.95 -16.90
C GLN A 237 -24.90 -27.38 -16.49
N PRO A 238 -25.23 -28.27 -17.43
CA PRO A 238 -25.66 -29.63 -17.09
C PRO A 238 -24.52 -30.46 -16.51
N LYS A 239 -24.83 -31.23 -15.45
CA LYS A 239 -23.99 -32.27 -14.87
C LYS A 239 -24.55 -33.61 -15.26
N VAL A 240 -23.78 -34.42 -15.96
CA VAL A 240 -24.22 -35.73 -16.46
C VAL A 240 -23.42 -36.87 -15.84
N HIS A 241 -24.08 -38.01 -15.61
CA HIS A 241 -23.43 -39.21 -15.18
C HIS A 241 -22.65 -39.84 -16.34
N LEU A 242 -21.33 -39.95 -16.21
CA LEU A 242 -20.44 -40.35 -17.31
C LEU A 242 -20.75 -41.73 -17.93
N ALA A 243 -21.17 -42.72 -17.11
CA ALA A 243 -21.42 -44.05 -17.62
C ALA A 243 -22.77 -44.18 -18.36
N THR A 244 -23.78 -43.36 -18.02
CA THR A 244 -25.15 -43.48 -18.55
C THR A 244 -25.55 -42.31 -19.43
N GLY A 245 -24.82 -41.20 -19.43
CA GLY A 245 -25.18 -39.98 -20.14
C GLY A 245 -26.42 -39.27 -19.55
N THR A 246 -26.96 -39.74 -18.42
CA THR A 246 -28.16 -39.15 -17.81
C THR A 246 -27.84 -37.87 -17.04
N LEU A 247 -28.77 -36.91 -17.07
CA LEU A 247 -28.67 -35.64 -16.32
C LEU A 247 -28.79 -35.93 -14.83
N CYS A 248 -27.76 -35.54 -14.04
CA CYS A 248 -27.74 -35.69 -12.58
C CYS A 248 -28.11 -34.37 -11.87
N GLY A 249 -27.89 -33.25 -12.52
CA GLY A 249 -28.12 -31.91 -11.96
C GLY A 249 -27.64 -30.82 -12.91
N VAL A 250 -27.73 -29.59 -12.44
CA VAL A 250 -27.18 -28.44 -13.15
C VAL A 250 -26.39 -27.58 -12.17
N GLU A 251 -25.46 -26.83 -12.68
CA GLU A 251 -24.76 -25.79 -11.93
C GLU A 251 -25.30 -24.43 -12.34
N ALA A 252 -25.79 -23.66 -11.37
CA ALA A 252 -26.23 -22.29 -11.60
C ALA A 252 -25.02 -21.35 -11.62
N LEU A 253 -24.80 -20.71 -12.72
CA LEU A 253 -23.67 -19.84 -12.97
C LEU A 253 -24.18 -18.43 -13.26
N SER A 254 -23.87 -17.50 -12.37
CA SER A 254 -24.23 -16.07 -12.54
C SER A 254 -23.57 -15.48 -13.77
N ARG A 255 -24.36 -14.74 -14.53
CA ARG A 255 -23.94 -13.99 -15.72
C ARG A 255 -24.43 -12.56 -15.59
N TRP A 256 -23.58 -11.65 -15.97
CA TRP A 256 -23.90 -10.22 -15.93
C TRP A 256 -23.74 -9.61 -17.31
N CYS A 257 -24.84 -9.01 -17.78
CA CYS A 257 -24.86 -8.19 -18.97
C CYS A 257 -25.15 -6.76 -18.55
N ASP A 258 -24.25 -5.83 -18.83
CA ASP A 258 -24.47 -4.42 -18.48
C ASP A 258 -25.50 -3.73 -19.37
N GLU A 259 -25.80 -2.46 -19.08
CA GLU A 259 -26.80 -1.66 -19.81
C GLU A 259 -26.41 -1.44 -21.28
N GLU A 260 -25.13 -1.54 -21.59
CA GLU A 260 -24.61 -1.40 -22.96
C GLU A 260 -24.66 -2.73 -23.73
N GLY A 261 -25.17 -3.81 -23.11
CA GLY A 261 -25.24 -5.15 -23.70
C GLY A 261 -23.93 -5.92 -23.66
N GLN A 262 -22.94 -5.46 -22.87
CA GLN A 262 -21.66 -6.11 -22.75
C GLN A 262 -21.69 -7.19 -21.66
N TRP A 263 -21.26 -8.39 -22.00
CA TRP A 263 -21.08 -9.48 -21.04
C TRP A 263 -19.84 -9.29 -20.20
N ILE A 264 -20.02 -9.26 -18.88
CA ILE A 264 -18.93 -9.14 -17.91
C ILE A 264 -18.62 -10.52 -17.33
N SER A 265 -17.36 -10.90 -17.37
CA SER A 265 -16.92 -12.22 -16.91
C SER A 265 -17.09 -12.39 -15.40
N PRO A 266 -17.58 -13.56 -14.92
CA PRO A 266 -17.57 -13.89 -13.50
C PRO A 266 -16.20 -13.73 -12.85
N ALA A 267 -15.11 -14.03 -13.55
CA ALA A 267 -13.75 -13.84 -13.08
C ALA A 267 -13.38 -12.36 -12.84
N GLU A 268 -14.12 -11.41 -13.43
CA GLU A 268 -13.95 -9.97 -13.16
C GLU A 268 -14.86 -9.49 -12.03
N PHE A 269 -16.17 -9.84 -12.05
CA PHE A 269 -17.10 -9.23 -11.11
C PHE A 269 -17.23 -9.95 -9.76
N ILE A 270 -16.93 -11.25 -9.68
CA ILE A 270 -16.96 -11.97 -8.39
C ILE A 270 -15.91 -11.42 -7.40
N PRO A 271 -14.63 -11.25 -7.79
CA PRO A 271 -13.64 -10.61 -6.92
C PRO A 271 -14.04 -9.19 -6.50
N VAL A 272 -14.68 -8.43 -7.40
CA VAL A 272 -15.21 -7.10 -7.08
C VAL A 272 -16.35 -7.17 -6.07
N ALA A 273 -17.24 -8.18 -6.18
CA ALA A 273 -18.29 -8.42 -5.19
C ALA A 273 -17.72 -8.74 -3.80
N GLU A 274 -16.68 -9.56 -3.72
CA GLU A 274 -15.99 -9.90 -2.46
C GLU A 274 -15.39 -8.65 -1.81
N GLU A 275 -14.63 -7.85 -2.55
CA GLU A 275 -13.97 -6.64 -2.06
C GLU A 275 -14.94 -5.55 -1.61
N ARG A 276 -16.08 -5.44 -2.31
CA ARG A 276 -17.11 -4.45 -1.99
C ARG A 276 -18.13 -4.93 -0.95
N GLY A 277 -17.98 -6.17 -0.47
CA GLY A 277 -18.93 -6.76 0.47
C GLY A 277 -20.29 -7.12 -0.15
N LEU A 278 -20.37 -7.15 -1.49
CA LEU A 278 -21.59 -7.47 -2.24
C LEU A 278 -21.78 -8.98 -2.47
N ILE A 279 -20.81 -9.79 -2.07
CA ILE A 279 -20.82 -11.24 -2.33
C ILE A 279 -22.01 -11.94 -1.70
N ASN A 280 -22.45 -11.55 -0.49
CA ASN A 280 -23.60 -12.10 0.17
C ASN A 280 -24.89 -11.74 -0.57
N GLU A 281 -25.03 -10.48 -1.01
CA GLU A 281 -26.19 -10.02 -1.79
C GLU A 281 -26.28 -10.74 -3.13
N LEU A 282 -25.14 -10.95 -3.81
CA LEU A 282 -25.04 -11.74 -5.03
C LEU A 282 -25.44 -13.21 -4.79
N GLY A 283 -25.01 -13.78 -3.66
CA GLY A 283 -25.38 -15.14 -3.24
C GLY A 283 -26.87 -15.30 -2.99
N ASP A 284 -27.46 -14.38 -2.24
CA ASP A 284 -28.91 -14.37 -1.93
C ASP A 284 -29.75 -14.20 -3.22
N TRP A 285 -29.32 -13.31 -4.11
CA TRP A 285 -29.94 -13.15 -5.42
C TRP A 285 -29.87 -14.45 -6.23
N THR A 286 -28.70 -15.09 -6.29
CA THR A 286 -28.45 -16.35 -7.03
C THR A 286 -29.37 -17.47 -6.53
N LEU A 287 -29.42 -17.68 -5.21
CA LEU A 287 -30.27 -18.70 -4.59
C LEU A 287 -31.77 -18.43 -4.84
N THR A 288 -32.18 -17.17 -4.70
CA THR A 288 -33.57 -16.76 -4.92
C THR A 288 -33.98 -16.99 -6.38
N GLN A 289 -33.12 -16.60 -7.31
CA GLN A 289 -33.42 -16.78 -8.74
C GLN A 289 -33.42 -18.26 -9.13
N ALA A 290 -32.48 -19.06 -8.64
CA ALA A 290 -32.47 -20.51 -8.88
C ALA A 290 -33.75 -21.20 -8.38
N ALA A 291 -34.23 -20.82 -7.18
CA ALA A 291 -35.48 -21.35 -6.64
C ALA A 291 -36.70 -20.97 -7.49
N ARG A 292 -36.74 -19.73 -8.05
CA ARG A 292 -37.81 -19.29 -8.99
C ARG A 292 -37.76 -20.09 -10.29
N ASP A 293 -36.56 -20.32 -10.84
CA ASP A 293 -36.40 -21.05 -12.10
C ASP A 293 -36.77 -22.52 -11.95
N ILE A 294 -36.40 -23.17 -10.83
CA ILE A 294 -36.84 -24.53 -10.50
C ILE A 294 -38.37 -24.62 -10.46
N ARG A 295 -39.05 -23.70 -9.76
CA ARG A 295 -40.50 -23.67 -9.69
C ARG A 295 -41.12 -23.48 -11.10
N TYR A 296 -40.57 -22.57 -11.88
CA TYR A 296 -41.03 -22.38 -13.24
C TYR A 296 -40.92 -23.64 -14.10
N TRP A 297 -39.80 -24.38 -14.01
CA TRP A 297 -39.63 -25.67 -14.72
C TRP A 297 -40.66 -26.72 -14.29
N GLN A 298 -40.96 -26.80 -12.97
CA GLN A 298 -41.94 -27.72 -12.43
C GLN A 298 -43.35 -27.39 -12.96
N GLU A 299 -43.74 -26.12 -12.92
CA GLU A 299 -45.04 -25.63 -13.39
C GLU A 299 -45.19 -25.76 -14.92
N ALA A 300 -44.10 -25.61 -15.66
CA ALA A 300 -44.04 -25.79 -17.13
C ALA A 300 -44.10 -27.26 -17.55
N GLY A 301 -44.12 -28.22 -16.60
CA GLY A 301 -44.25 -29.62 -16.91
C GLY A 301 -42.93 -30.27 -17.43
N ALA A 302 -41.78 -29.75 -17.03
CA ALA A 302 -40.50 -30.39 -17.36
C ALA A 302 -40.46 -31.84 -16.90
N ALA A 303 -40.12 -32.77 -17.82
CA ALA A 303 -40.09 -34.20 -17.54
C ALA A 303 -39.10 -34.59 -16.44
N VAL A 304 -38.04 -33.81 -16.27
CA VAL A 304 -37.04 -33.95 -15.18
C VAL A 304 -36.68 -32.54 -14.71
N VAL A 305 -36.88 -32.28 -13.42
CA VAL A 305 -36.37 -31.06 -12.76
C VAL A 305 -35.03 -31.42 -12.15
N PRO A 306 -33.94 -30.84 -12.68
CA PRO A 306 -32.63 -31.19 -12.18
C PRO A 306 -32.39 -30.59 -10.77
N ARG A 307 -31.49 -31.21 -10.02
CA ARG A 307 -30.92 -30.56 -8.82
C ARG A 307 -30.01 -29.42 -9.24
N VAL A 308 -30.12 -28.28 -8.58
CA VAL A 308 -29.28 -27.13 -8.77
C VAL A 308 -28.24 -27.02 -7.67
#